data_c2cbb8e665cafb492d097c2911a7cae8
#
_entry.id   c2cbb8e665cafb492d097c2911a7cae8
#
_cell.length_a   1.000
_cell.length_b   1.000
_cell.length_c   1.000
_cell.angle_alpha   90.00
_cell.angle_beta   90.00
_cell.angle_gamma   90.00
#
_symmetry.space_group_name_H-M   'P 1'
#
loop_
_entity.id
_entity.type
_entity.pdbx_description
1 polymer ?
#
loop_
_entity_poly.entity_id
_entity_poly.type
_entity_poly.pdbx_seq_one_letter_code
_entity_poly.pdbx_strand_id
1 'polypeptide(L)'
;HDIDTVVLASDGGLVFEGLQMAGIIYDRKLTTFVPKGFECLSACAFMFFAGDLKISAGDLGVHQFSKDEEGQKKEEPVGVTDFVSQFTVSEIIGFLNEFETPPFVFERMFETQPDELFLTRRIKKNR
;
A
#
# COMPACT_ATOMS: atom_id res chain seq x y z
N HIS A 1 10.71 10.50 -20.34
CA HIS A 1 10.11 10.92 -20.97
C HIS A 1 8.86 10.95 -20.59
N ASP A 2 8.02 10.97 -21.00
CA ASP A 2 6.70 11.38 -20.62
C ASP A 2 5.83 10.26 -20.18
N ILE A 3 6.35 9.48 -19.27
CA ILE A 3 5.51 8.49 -18.63
C ILE A 3 4.66 9.23 -17.62
N ASP A 4 3.35 9.12 -17.74
CA ASP A 4 2.47 9.76 -16.80
C ASP A 4 1.52 8.78 -16.10
N THR A 5 1.52 7.53 -16.48
CA THR A 5 0.61 6.55 -15.88
C THR A 5 1.36 5.27 -15.52
N VAL A 6 1.08 4.77 -14.34
CA VAL A 6 1.62 3.50 -13.88
C VAL A 6 0.44 2.53 -13.76
N VAL A 7 0.55 1.39 -14.43
CA VAL A 7 -0.47 0.34 -14.33
C VAL A 7 -0.04 -0.61 -13.24
N LEU A 8 -0.90 -0.84 -12.27
CA LEU A 8 -0.60 -1.65 -11.11
C LEU A 8 -1.42 -2.92 -11.12
N ALA A 9 -0.74 -4.04 -10.99
CA ALA A 9 -1.41 -5.34 -10.93
C ALA A 9 -0.47 -6.30 -10.20
N SER A 10 -0.64 -6.41 -8.89
CA SER A 10 0.27 -7.19 -8.06
C SER A 10 -0.44 -7.64 -6.81
N ASP A 11 -0.09 -8.81 -6.30
CA ASP A 11 -0.67 -9.29 -5.05
C ASP A 11 0.19 -8.87 -3.84
N GLY A 12 1.15 -8.00 -4.03
CA GLY A 12 1.89 -7.45 -2.91
C GLY A 12 3.38 -7.71 -3.00
N GLY A 13 4.04 -7.59 -1.89
CA GLY A 13 5.48 -7.78 -1.80
C GLY A 13 6.00 -7.13 -0.54
N LEU A 14 7.26 -6.69 -0.59
CA LEU A 14 7.88 -6.09 0.58
C LEU A 14 7.40 -4.67 0.79
N VAL A 15 7.10 -4.35 2.03
CA VAL A 15 6.51 -3.07 2.38
C VAL A 15 7.43 -1.90 2.01
N PHE A 16 8.70 -1.99 2.39
CA PHE A 16 9.59 -0.86 2.16
C PHE A 16 9.85 -0.62 0.68
N GLU A 17 9.91 -1.68 -0.11
CA GLU A 17 10.07 -1.50 -1.54
C GLU A 17 8.84 -0.85 -2.15
N GLY A 18 7.66 -1.26 -1.69
CA GLY A 18 6.42 -0.63 -2.13
C GLY A 18 6.37 0.83 -1.78
N LEU A 19 6.82 1.18 -0.58
CA LEU A 19 6.83 2.58 -0.16
C LEU A 19 7.84 3.40 -0.96
N GLN A 20 8.99 2.81 -1.31
CA GLN A 20 9.95 3.54 -2.13
C GLN A 20 9.39 3.83 -3.52
N MET A 21 8.73 2.86 -4.10
CA MET A 21 8.10 3.07 -5.40
C MET A 21 6.97 4.06 -5.30
N ALA A 22 6.22 4.01 -4.20
CA ALA A 22 5.15 4.97 -3.97
C ALA A 22 5.70 6.40 -3.89
N GLY A 23 6.85 6.56 -3.25
CA GLY A 23 7.48 7.87 -3.18
C GLY A 23 7.83 8.42 -4.55
N ILE A 24 8.32 7.58 -5.44
CA ILE A 24 8.64 8.01 -6.80
C ILE A 24 7.36 8.41 -7.55
N ILE A 25 6.31 7.62 -7.39
CA ILE A 25 5.03 7.93 -8.03
C ILE A 25 4.51 9.27 -7.54
N TYR A 26 4.60 9.49 -6.24
CA TYR A 26 4.12 10.72 -5.64
C TYR A 26 4.94 11.92 -6.12
N ASP A 27 6.25 11.79 -6.09
CA ASP A 27 7.12 12.90 -6.46
C ASP A 27 6.96 13.30 -7.92
N ARG A 28 6.71 12.32 -8.78
CA ARG A 28 6.55 12.59 -10.20
C ARG A 28 5.11 12.86 -10.61
N LYS A 29 4.20 12.85 -9.65
CA LYS A 29 2.78 13.11 -9.88
C LYS A 29 2.20 12.24 -10.97
N LEU A 30 2.51 10.94 -10.88
CA LEU A 30 2.02 9.99 -11.88
C LEU A 30 0.59 9.59 -11.57
N THR A 31 -0.15 9.21 -12.60
CA THR A 31 -1.47 8.62 -12.45
C THR A 31 -1.29 7.13 -12.17
N THR A 32 -2.08 6.59 -11.24
CA THR A 32 -2.06 5.16 -10.98
C THR A 32 -3.36 4.53 -11.48
N PHE A 33 -3.26 3.34 -12.05
CA PHE A 33 -4.41 2.70 -12.67
C PHE A 33 -4.38 1.20 -12.40
N VAL A 34 -5.47 0.65 -11.88
CA VAL A 34 -5.65 -0.78 -11.71
C VAL A 34 -6.69 -1.23 -12.73
N PRO A 35 -6.31 -2.03 -13.73
CA PRO A 35 -7.24 -2.41 -14.78
C PRO A 35 -8.31 -3.39 -14.29
N LYS A 36 -9.43 -3.42 -14.99
CA LYS A 36 -10.47 -4.36 -14.69
C LYS A 36 -9.94 -5.78 -14.82
N GLY A 37 -10.30 -6.61 -13.88
CA GLY A 37 -9.84 -8.02 -13.89
C GLY A 37 -8.51 -8.22 -13.20
N PHE A 38 -7.87 -7.16 -12.72
CA PHE A 38 -6.60 -7.27 -12.03
C PHE A 38 -6.75 -6.78 -10.59
N GLU A 39 -5.76 -7.10 -9.78
CA GLU A 39 -5.77 -6.77 -8.37
C GLU A 39 -4.53 -5.98 -8.00
N CYS A 40 -4.67 -5.08 -7.06
CA CYS A 40 -3.53 -4.40 -6.47
C CYS A 40 -3.69 -4.53 -4.97
N LEU A 41 -2.92 -5.41 -4.36
CA LEU A 41 -3.13 -5.84 -2.99
C LEU A 41 -1.93 -5.51 -2.12
N SER A 42 -2.19 -5.25 -0.85
CA SER A 42 -1.16 -5.10 0.16
C SER A 42 -0.18 -3.98 -0.22
N ALA A 43 1.11 -4.28 -0.37
CA ALA A 43 2.11 -3.25 -0.70
C ALA A 43 1.80 -2.53 -2.01
N CYS A 44 1.13 -3.20 -2.94
CA CYS A 44 0.73 -2.57 -4.19
C CYS A 44 -0.25 -1.42 -3.93
N ALA A 45 -1.12 -1.57 -2.94
CA ALA A 45 -2.09 -0.53 -2.62
C ALA A 45 -1.41 0.77 -2.20
N PHE A 46 -0.24 0.69 -1.56
CA PHE A 46 0.49 1.90 -1.19
C PHE A 46 0.87 2.69 -2.43
N MET A 47 1.29 1.99 -3.48
CA MET A 47 1.64 2.65 -4.73
C MET A 47 0.41 3.30 -5.37
N PHE A 48 -0.72 2.63 -5.26
CA PHE A 48 -1.95 3.18 -5.82
C PHE A 48 -2.31 4.50 -5.15
N PHE A 49 -2.23 4.54 -3.81
CA PHE A 49 -2.63 5.74 -3.09
C PHE A 49 -1.65 6.90 -3.30
N ALA A 50 -0.46 6.62 -3.78
CA ALA A 50 0.51 7.68 -4.06
C ALA A 50 0.24 8.41 -5.36
N GLY A 51 -0.67 7.91 -6.19
CA GLY A 51 -0.95 8.52 -7.48
C GLY A 51 -1.56 9.91 -7.35
N ASP A 52 -1.21 10.79 -8.27
CA ASP A 52 -1.80 12.10 -8.33
C ASP A 52 -3.26 11.96 -8.74
N LEU A 53 -3.53 11.15 -9.74
CA LEU A 53 -4.86 10.75 -10.12
C LEU A 53 -4.92 9.24 -9.93
N LYS A 54 -5.93 8.74 -9.26
CA LYS A 54 -6.03 7.34 -8.91
C LYS A 54 -7.26 6.74 -9.54
N ILE A 55 -7.08 5.78 -10.42
CA ILE A 55 -8.18 5.17 -11.14
C ILE A 55 -8.15 3.66 -10.90
N SER A 56 -9.21 3.11 -10.36
CA SER A 56 -9.28 1.68 -10.13
C SER A 56 -10.51 1.09 -10.79
N ALA A 57 -10.29 0.26 -11.78
CA ALA A 57 -11.36 -0.54 -12.38
C ALA A 57 -11.28 -1.97 -11.88
N GLY A 58 -10.20 -2.33 -11.19
CA GLY A 58 -10.01 -3.65 -10.63
C GLY A 58 -10.21 -3.65 -9.12
N ASP A 59 -9.60 -4.60 -8.45
CA ASP A 59 -9.74 -4.76 -7.01
C ASP A 59 -8.55 -4.18 -6.28
N LEU A 60 -8.82 -3.48 -5.18
CA LEU A 60 -7.80 -2.94 -4.34
C LEU A 60 -7.98 -3.61 -2.99
N GLY A 61 -6.94 -4.13 -2.41
CA GLY A 61 -7.05 -4.82 -1.13
C GLY A 61 -5.98 -4.42 -0.14
N VAL A 62 -6.38 -4.33 1.12
CA VAL A 62 -5.46 -3.96 2.21
C VAL A 62 -5.61 -4.94 3.36
N HIS A 63 -4.54 -5.09 4.12
CA HIS A 63 -4.54 -5.89 5.34
C HIS A 63 -3.29 -5.52 6.16
N GLN A 64 -3.22 -6.06 7.37
CA GLN A 64 -2.02 -5.88 8.16
C GLN A 64 -0.86 -6.54 7.44
N PHE A 65 0.33 -5.99 7.61
CA PHE A 65 1.50 -6.61 6.99
C PHE A 65 2.11 -7.61 7.97
N SER A 66 2.80 -8.60 7.43
CA SER A 66 3.49 -9.59 8.24
C SER A 66 4.96 -9.23 8.32
N LYS A 67 5.71 -9.94 9.18
CA LYS A 67 7.14 -9.70 9.28
C LYS A 67 7.86 -10.00 7.99
N ASP A 68 7.40 -11.02 7.27
CA ASP A 68 8.02 -11.35 6.01
C ASP A 68 7.87 -10.21 5.02
N GLU A 69 6.72 -9.54 5.05
CA GLU A 69 6.47 -8.41 4.16
C GLU A 69 7.27 -7.19 4.57
N GLU A 70 7.66 -7.11 5.84
CA GLU A 70 8.54 -6.04 6.28
C GLU A 70 9.97 -6.26 5.83
N GLY A 71 10.31 -7.48 5.46
CA GLY A 71 11.67 -7.80 5.09
C GLY A 71 12.55 -8.16 6.27
N GLN A 72 11.96 -8.55 7.39
CA GLN A 72 12.73 -8.86 8.58
C GLN A 72 13.01 -10.34 8.70
N LYS A 73 14.07 -10.66 9.41
CA LYS A 73 14.40 -12.05 9.63
C LYS A 73 13.53 -12.62 10.73
N LYS A 74 13.26 -13.90 10.61
CA LYS A 74 12.33 -14.52 11.53
C LYS A 74 12.89 -14.75 12.90
N GLU A 75 14.19 -14.79 13.07
CA GLU A 75 14.77 -15.11 14.34
C GLU A 75 15.05 -13.92 15.23
N GLU A 76 14.53 -12.78 14.93
CA GLU A 76 14.79 -11.63 15.77
C GLU A 76 14.14 -11.79 17.14
N PRO A 77 14.76 -11.27 18.19
CA PRO A 77 14.14 -11.31 19.51
C PRO A 77 12.79 -10.61 19.53
N VAL A 78 11.90 -11.09 20.39
CA VAL A 78 10.55 -10.59 20.43
C VAL A 78 10.48 -9.08 20.65
N GLY A 79 11.23 -8.57 21.59
CA GLY A 79 11.19 -7.14 21.86
C GLY A 79 11.65 -6.29 20.70
N VAL A 80 12.69 -6.73 20.01
CA VAL A 80 13.20 -6.00 18.85
C VAL A 80 12.17 -6.04 17.73
N THR A 81 11.55 -7.18 17.55
CA THR A 81 10.55 -7.33 16.50
C THR A 81 9.39 -6.36 16.71
N ASP A 82 8.90 -6.26 17.97
CA ASP A 82 7.78 -5.38 18.23
C ASP A 82 8.15 -3.93 17.98
N PHE A 83 9.34 -3.54 18.37
CA PHE A 83 9.81 -2.17 18.15
C PHE A 83 9.89 -1.86 16.66
N VAL A 84 10.46 -2.78 15.88
CA VAL A 84 10.60 -2.55 14.45
C VAL A 84 9.24 -2.49 13.78
N SER A 85 8.32 -3.34 14.21
CA SER A 85 6.98 -3.30 13.61
C SER A 85 6.28 -1.98 13.89
N GLN A 86 6.43 -1.44 15.11
CA GLN A 86 5.83 -0.15 15.42
C GLN A 86 6.45 0.96 14.59
N PHE A 87 7.76 0.90 14.39
CA PHE A 87 8.44 1.87 13.55
C PHE A 87 7.91 1.78 12.11
N THR A 88 7.74 0.57 11.61
CA THR A 88 7.24 0.36 10.25
C THR A 88 5.82 0.90 10.11
N VAL A 89 4.97 0.67 11.10
CA VAL A 89 3.61 1.20 11.09
C VAL A 89 3.64 2.73 11.01
N SER A 90 4.53 3.33 11.79
CA SER A 90 4.67 4.77 11.78
C SER A 90 5.07 5.29 10.40
N GLU A 91 6.01 4.60 9.75
CA GLU A 91 6.43 4.99 8.40
C GLU A 91 5.28 4.89 7.41
N ILE A 92 4.52 3.81 7.47
CA ILE A 92 3.40 3.62 6.57
C ILE A 92 2.38 4.72 6.75
N ILE A 93 2.02 5.01 8.00
CA ILE A 93 1.03 6.04 8.26
C ILE A 93 1.53 7.39 7.76
N GLY A 94 2.80 7.68 7.96
CA GLY A 94 3.37 8.94 7.49
C GLY A 94 3.26 9.09 5.98
N PHE A 95 3.64 8.05 5.25
CA PHE A 95 3.56 8.10 3.79
C PHE A 95 2.12 8.21 3.33
N LEU A 96 1.23 7.40 3.87
CA LEU A 96 -0.16 7.43 3.41
C LEU A 96 -0.85 8.75 3.74
N ASN A 97 -0.48 9.36 4.86
CA ASN A 97 -1.00 10.69 5.16
C ASN A 97 -0.51 11.72 4.16
N GLU A 98 0.74 11.62 3.77
CA GLU A 98 1.29 12.54 2.80
C GLU A 98 0.58 12.40 1.46
N PHE A 99 0.18 11.19 1.10
CA PHE A 99 -0.54 10.94 -0.14
C PHE A 99 -2.03 11.28 -0.01
N GLU A 100 -2.46 11.79 1.13
CA GLU A 100 -3.86 12.16 1.38
C GLU A 100 -4.80 10.97 1.31
N THR A 101 -4.34 9.82 1.79
CA THR A 101 -5.15 8.62 1.82
C THR A 101 -6.29 8.79 2.82
N PRO A 102 -7.52 8.41 2.48
CA PRO A 102 -8.63 8.54 3.42
C PRO A 102 -8.40 7.73 4.70
N PRO A 103 -8.76 8.29 5.85
CA PRO A 103 -8.50 7.60 7.13
C PRO A 103 -9.10 6.21 7.23
N PHE A 104 -10.24 5.96 6.61
CA PHE A 104 -10.85 4.64 6.74
C PHE A 104 -9.99 3.54 6.14
N VAL A 105 -9.10 3.88 5.21
CA VAL A 105 -8.21 2.88 4.63
C VAL A 105 -7.24 2.37 5.69
N PHE A 106 -6.71 3.27 6.53
CA PHE A 106 -5.84 2.85 7.62
C PHE A 106 -6.59 1.93 8.57
N GLU A 107 -7.81 2.30 8.93
CA GLU A 107 -8.59 1.51 9.87
C GLU A 107 -8.82 0.11 9.34
N ARG A 108 -9.23 0.01 8.10
CA ARG A 108 -9.51 -1.31 7.52
C ARG A 108 -8.24 -2.13 7.38
N MET A 109 -7.13 -1.47 7.06
CA MET A 109 -5.87 -2.18 6.92
C MET A 109 -5.46 -2.80 8.25
N PHE A 110 -5.50 -2.04 9.33
CA PHE A 110 -5.03 -2.55 10.61
C PHE A 110 -6.04 -3.45 11.30
N GLU A 111 -7.31 -3.44 10.88
CA GLU A 111 -8.30 -4.37 11.39
C GLU A 111 -8.28 -5.72 10.67
N THR A 112 -7.66 -5.81 9.51
CA THR A 112 -7.74 -7.00 8.68
C THR A 112 -6.48 -7.84 8.89
N GLN A 113 -6.66 -9.12 9.22
CA GLN A 113 -5.56 -10.03 9.50
C GLN A 113 -4.67 -10.20 8.28
N PRO A 114 -3.39 -10.55 8.45
CA PRO A 114 -2.50 -10.68 7.31
C PRO A 114 -2.92 -11.74 6.29
N ASP A 115 -3.68 -12.75 6.73
CA ASP A 115 -4.14 -13.78 5.81
C ASP A 115 -5.52 -13.51 5.23
N GLU A 116 -6.03 -12.30 5.43
CA GLU A 116 -7.31 -11.89 4.88
C GLU A 116 -7.10 -10.61 4.10
N LEU A 117 -8.07 -10.22 3.32
CA LEU A 117 -7.99 -8.98 2.57
C LEU A 117 -9.30 -8.23 2.69
N PHE A 118 -9.19 -6.93 2.93
CA PHE A 118 -10.33 -6.05 2.83
C PHE A 118 -10.29 -5.46 1.43
N LEU A 119 -11.25 -5.81 0.60
CA LEU A 119 -11.29 -5.34 -0.78
C LEU A 119 -12.02 -4.02 -0.88
N THR A 120 -11.40 -3.08 -1.54
CA THR A 120 -11.94 -1.73 -1.60
C THR A 120 -12.46 -1.40 -2.98
N ARG A 121 -13.20 -2.36 -3.57
CA ARG A 121 -13.74 -2.15 -4.89
C ARG A 121 -14.59 -0.96 -5.00
N ARG A 122 -15.19 -0.55 -3.91
CA ARG A 122 -16.06 0.56 -3.98
C ARG A 122 -15.48 1.84 -3.56
N ILE A 123 -14.19 1.91 -3.35
CA ILE A 123 -13.61 3.19 -3.08
C ILE A 123 -13.75 3.98 -4.33
N LYS A 124 -14.49 5.05 -4.27
CA LYS A 124 -14.70 5.74 -5.38
C LYS A 124 -13.74 6.58 -5.58
N LYS A 125 -13.28 6.60 -6.22
CA LYS A 125 -12.36 7.09 -6.65
C LYS A 125 -12.42 8.39 -6.91
N ASN A 126 -13.06 9.04 -6.69
CA ASN A 126 -13.09 10.22 -7.04
C ASN A 126 -12.36 11.03 -6.47
N ARG A 127 -11.87 10.98 -6.41
CA ARG A 127 -11.25 11.70 -6.19
C ARG A 127 -10.74 11.86 -6.09
#